data_c227c690c2662e081c07fecbe4408b19
#
_entry.id   c227c690c2662e081c07fecbe4408b19
#
_cell.length_a   1.000
_cell.length_b   1.000
_cell.length_c   1.000
_cell.angle_alpha   90.00
_cell.angle_beta   90.00
_cell.angle_gamma   90.00
#
_symmetry.space_group_name_H-M   'P 1'
#
loop_
_entity.id
_entity.type
_entity.pdbx_description
1 polymer ?
#
loop_
_entity_poly.entity_id
_entity_poly.type
_entity_poly.pdbx_seq_one_letter_code
_entity_poly.pdbx_strand_id
1 'polypeptide(L)'
;MIRSTRISLGLFFNYFLSLTKIDPGQNYISLPSIKSSTHIALLFMVSMGTQKLKAQGFFIFSLLLTLILFCITTLYNENTNVKLIPQMNYLMVVVALFFLNAVIFLFMLMKYFTNKQILPTLILSLAFLSGLIYLVETIVIIHKPINGSTLIQTKSNDVSIFYIFRQLSFICLTSLALFCYGKDNILDNNKKKTGILLLALIPFLVFPLLAHNLSSYNADYSLYVVDYCPDNHTATWGINYTKILVCLWAFLLFFIIMRTRLASELWPLIALLCLASLCCNLLLTLDEYNYTIWYISRGIEVSSKLFVVSFLIYNIFQELQLSSKLAVHDVLTNIYNRRYFFNSVESLLSRPVVKDFCVMLVDINQFKRINAQWGHRVGDKVLVSIVDIIQQSIRPDDILARLEGEVFGLLFTELNSAQAKIIAERMRKNVELLTGFSNRYDVPEQMTISIGTVFSTGDTHNISLVMTEADKALREAKSEGGNKVIIHHI
;
A
#
# COMPACT_ATOMS: atom_id res chain seq x y z
N MET A 1 -1.37 43.48 -5.22
CA MET A 1 -2.06 42.18 -5.34
C MET A 1 -1.16 40.96 -5.09
N ILE A 2 0.10 41.13 -4.67
CA ILE A 2 1.11 40.03 -4.48
C ILE A 2 1.30 39.66 -2.98
N ARG A 3 0.67 40.31 -2.04
CA ARG A 3 0.82 40.03 -0.60
C ARG A 3 -0.21 39.08 0.01
N SER A 4 -1.34 38.82 -0.66
CA SER A 4 -2.38 37.90 -0.14
C SER A 4 -2.15 36.41 -0.47
N THR A 5 -1.37 36.11 -1.49
CA THR A 5 -1.07 34.73 -1.91
C THR A 5 0.01 34.04 -1.08
N ARG A 6 0.90 34.79 -0.40
CA ARG A 6 1.92 34.20 0.48
C ARG A 6 1.39 33.67 1.82
N ILE A 7 0.28 34.21 2.30
CA ILE A 7 -0.32 33.83 3.60
C ILE A 7 -1.13 32.53 3.44
N SER A 8 -1.77 32.30 2.29
CA SER A 8 -2.56 31.10 2.05
C SER A 8 -1.70 29.86 1.80
N LEU A 9 -0.53 29.98 1.13
CA LEU A 9 0.39 28.87 0.92
C LEU A 9 1.09 28.43 2.22
N GLY A 10 1.45 29.37 3.09
CA GLY A 10 2.07 29.06 4.38
C GLY A 10 1.13 28.34 5.35
N LEU A 11 -0.14 28.71 5.37
CA LEU A 11 -1.17 28.03 6.17
C LEU A 11 -1.48 26.62 5.64
N PHE A 12 -1.49 26.43 4.32
CA PHE A 12 -1.70 25.13 3.69
C PHE A 12 -0.52 24.20 3.91
N PHE A 13 0.71 24.70 3.84
CA PHE A 13 1.92 23.90 4.09
C PHE A 13 2.04 23.50 5.58
N ASN A 14 1.68 24.40 6.51
CA ASN A 14 1.64 24.08 7.94
C ASN A 14 0.50 23.12 8.29
N TYR A 15 -0.65 23.20 7.64
CA TYR A 15 -1.75 22.24 7.79
C TYR A 15 -1.34 20.84 7.26
N PHE A 16 -0.62 20.78 6.15
CA PHE A 16 -0.11 19.54 5.58
C PHE A 16 1.00 18.91 6.46
N LEU A 17 1.89 19.72 7.03
CA LEU A 17 2.91 19.27 7.98
C LEU A 17 2.30 18.81 9.32
N SER A 18 1.18 19.40 9.75
CA SER A 18 0.45 18.93 10.93
C SER A 18 -0.24 17.61 10.74
N LEU A 19 -0.63 17.27 9.50
CA LEU A 19 -1.20 15.96 9.14
C LEU A 19 -0.14 14.85 9.03
N THR A 20 1.15 15.19 8.84
CA THR A 20 2.26 14.25 8.76
C THR A 20 2.99 14.04 10.08
N LYS A 21 2.79 14.92 11.07
CA LYS A 21 3.31 14.76 12.44
C LYS A 21 2.26 14.05 13.31
N ILE A 22 2.16 12.75 13.18
CA ILE A 22 1.62 11.90 14.24
C ILE A 22 2.80 11.52 15.12
N ASP A 23 2.96 12.25 16.22
CA ASP A 23 3.87 11.92 17.31
C ASP A 23 3.37 10.63 17.99
N PRO A 24 4.17 9.59 18.14
CA PRO A 24 3.71 8.33 18.75
C PRO A 24 3.48 8.41 20.26
N GLY A 25 3.48 9.61 20.85
CA GLY A 25 3.53 9.82 22.31
C GLY A 25 2.41 10.62 22.93
N GLN A 26 1.29 10.98 22.30
CA GLN A 26 0.26 11.77 22.98
C GLN A 26 -1.18 11.25 22.83
N ASN A 27 -1.70 10.80 23.97
CA ASN A 27 -3.05 10.86 24.52
C ASN A 27 -4.22 10.35 23.68
N TYR A 28 -4.69 9.20 24.12
CA TYR A 28 -6.06 8.71 23.95
C TYR A 28 -7.07 9.74 24.44
N ILE A 29 -7.84 10.29 23.54
CA ILE A 29 -9.10 10.93 23.87
C ILE A 29 -10.05 9.82 24.32
N SER A 30 -10.49 9.87 25.57
CA SER A 30 -11.51 8.99 26.13
C SER A 30 -12.82 9.14 25.37
N LEU A 31 -13.10 8.21 24.45
CA LEU A 31 -14.42 8.08 23.82
C LEU A 31 -15.28 7.08 24.64
N PRO A 32 -16.58 7.35 24.80
CA PRO A 32 -17.46 6.51 25.59
C PRO A 32 -17.62 5.10 25.00
N SER A 33 -17.81 4.13 25.88
CA SER A 33 -17.92 2.70 25.64
C SER A 33 -18.91 2.31 24.53
N ILE A 34 -18.41 1.97 23.36
CA ILE A 34 -19.18 1.40 22.25
C ILE A 34 -18.70 -0.03 21.97
N LYS A 35 -19.67 -0.94 21.90
CA LYS A 35 -19.59 -2.41 21.77
C LYS A 35 -18.48 -2.93 20.82
N SER A 36 -17.72 -3.93 21.22
CA SER A 36 -16.47 -4.41 20.61
C SER A 36 -16.51 -4.81 19.11
N SER A 37 -17.63 -5.33 18.61
CA SER A 37 -17.80 -5.62 17.17
C SER A 37 -17.95 -4.35 16.33
N THR A 38 -18.47 -3.26 16.94
CA THR A 38 -18.54 -1.94 16.32
C THR A 38 -17.20 -1.21 16.38
N HIS A 39 -16.31 -1.52 17.35
CA HIS A 39 -14.97 -0.95 17.41
C HIS A 39 -14.06 -1.47 16.29
N ILE A 40 -14.12 -2.76 15.98
CA ILE A 40 -13.38 -3.33 14.83
C ILE A 40 -13.97 -2.79 13.54
N ALA A 41 -15.29 -2.72 13.40
CA ALA A 41 -15.94 -2.11 12.26
C ALA A 41 -15.69 -0.59 12.19
N LEU A 42 -15.65 0.12 13.33
CA LEU A 42 -15.34 1.54 13.41
C LEU A 42 -13.87 1.82 13.12
N LEU A 43 -12.93 1.02 13.65
CA LEU A 43 -11.51 1.07 13.31
C LEU A 43 -11.27 0.73 11.84
N PHE A 44 -12.00 -0.23 11.28
CA PHE A 44 -11.97 -0.54 9.85
C PHE A 44 -12.58 0.59 9.01
N MET A 45 -13.71 1.17 9.44
CA MET A 45 -14.32 2.34 8.79
C MET A 45 -13.47 3.60 8.93
N VAL A 46 -12.84 3.84 10.09
CA VAL A 46 -11.91 4.96 10.30
C VAL A 46 -10.63 4.75 9.50
N SER A 47 -10.10 3.51 9.43
CA SER A 47 -8.98 3.15 8.58
C SER A 47 -9.33 3.29 7.10
N MET A 48 -10.49 2.82 6.63
CA MET A 48 -10.98 3.05 5.27
C MET A 48 -11.27 4.53 4.99
N GLY A 49 -11.81 5.26 5.95
CA GLY A 49 -12.02 6.71 5.86
C GLY A 49 -10.72 7.50 5.73
N THR A 50 -9.70 7.14 6.51
CA THR A 50 -8.37 7.76 6.44
C THR A 50 -7.61 7.38 5.16
N GLN A 51 -7.74 6.15 4.65
CA GLN A 51 -7.17 5.75 3.37
C GLN A 51 -7.84 6.49 2.20
N LYS A 52 -9.17 6.62 2.21
CA LYS A 52 -9.92 7.39 1.21
C LYS A 52 -9.53 8.86 1.22
N LEU A 53 -9.43 9.48 2.41
CA LEU A 53 -8.97 10.87 2.55
C LEU A 53 -7.52 11.04 2.07
N LYS A 54 -6.62 10.11 2.39
CA LYS A 54 -5.23 10.10 1.92
C LYS A 54 -5.15 9.97 0.40
N ALA A 55 -5.92 9.06 -0.21
CA ALA A 55 -5.95 8.87 -1.65
C ALA A 55 -6.52 10.10 -2.39
N GLN A 56 -7.56 10.72 -1.85
CA GLN A 56 -8.13 11.96 -2.40
C GLN A 56 -7.18 13.15 -2.25
N GLY A 57 -6.55 13.32 -1.08
CA GLY A 57 -5.54 14.37 -0.84
C GLY A 57 -4.34 14.22 -1.77
N PHE A 58 -3.91 12.99 -2.00
CA PHE A 58 -2.82 12.68 -2.90
C PHE A 58 -3.17 12.99 -4.37
N PHE A 59 -4.40 12.67 -4.80
CA PHE A 59 -4.88 13.04 -6.13
C PHE A 59 -4.95 14.55 -6.31
N ILE A 60 -5.46 15.29 -5.32
CA ILE A 60 -5.52 16.76 -5.35
C ILE A 60 -4.12 17.38 -5.42
N PHE A 61 -3.15 16.87 -4.64
CA PHE A 61 -1.77 17.32 -4.67
C PHE A 61 -1.13 17.08 -6.04
N SER A 62 -1.31 15.90 -6.61
CA SER A 62 -0.78 15.57 -7.94
C SER A 62 -1.45 16.34 -9.06
N LEU A 63 -2.76 16.62 -8.94
CA LEU A 63 -3.51 17.53 -9.80
C LEU A 63 -2.88 18.93 -9.81
N LEU A 64 -2.68 19.49 -8.61
CA LEU A 64 -2.08 20.82 -8.46
C LEU A 64 -0.66 20.87 -9.00
N LEU A 65 0.17 19.86 -8.72
CA LEU A 65 1.53 19.77 -9.25
C LEU A 65 1.55 19.71 -10.78
N THR A 66 0.67 18.88 -11.37
CA THR A 66 0.55 18.75 -12.83
C THR A 66 0.07 20.05 -13.47
N LEU A 67 -0.90 20.72 -12.86
CA LEU A 67 -1.39 22.05 -13.31
C LEU A 67 -0.32 23.13 -13.17
N ILE A 68 0.45 23.13 -12.09
CA ILE A 68 1.57 24.07 -11.89
C ILE A 68 2.65 23.85 -12.96
N LEU A 69 3.04 22.59 -13.19
CA LEU A 69 3.98 22.27 -14.25
C LEU A 69 3.45 22.70 -15.63
N PHE A 70 2.18 22.46 -15.92
CA PHE A 70 1.52 22.91 -17.14
C PHE A 70 1.55 24.44 -17.28
N CYS A 71 1.19 25.21 -16.23
CA CYS A 71 1.22 26.67 -16.24
C CYS A 71 2.63 27.24 -16.41
N ILE A 72 3.64 26.66 -15.72
CA ILE A 72 5.04 27.07 -15.87
C ILE A 72 5.47 26.91 -17.32
N THR A 73 5.02 25.86 -17.99
CA THR A 73 5.41 25.48 -19.34
C THR A 73 4.79 26.41 -20.39
N THR A 74 3.52 26.75 -20.23
CA THR A 74 2.86 27.70 -21.13
C THR A 74 3.46 29.11 -21.02
N LEU A 75 3.88 29.53 -19.80
CA LEU A 75 4.54 30.82 -19.56
C LEU A 75 6.00 30.87 -20.06
N TYR A 76 6.68 29.71 -20.10
CA TYR A 76 8.09 29.64 -20.52
C TYR A 76 8.27 29.55 -22.04
N ASN A 77 7.21 29.16 -22.76
CA ASN A 77 7.27 28.93 -24.21
C ASN A 77 7.49 30.21 -25.06
N GLU A 78 7.26 31.42 -24.48
CA GLU A 78 7.37 32.67 -25.23
C GLU A 78 8.83 33.12 -25.54
N ASN A 79 9.87 32.41 -24.99
CA ASN A 79 11.23 32.97 -24.96
C ASN A 79 12.38 32.10 -25.50
N THR A 80 12.14 30.97 -26.19
CA THR A 80 13.28 30.09 -26.54
C THR A 80 13.40 29.72 -28.01
N ASN A 81 14.45 30.21 -28.65
CA ASN A 81 15.01 29.69 -29.92
C ASN A 81 15.70 28.33 -29.64
N VAL A 82 15.04 27.19 -29.80
CA VAL A 82 15.62 25.91 -29.45
C VAL A 82 15.85 24.98 -30.65
N LYS A 83 17.05 24.40 -30.63
CA LYS A 83 17.57 23.45 -31.65
C LYS A 83 17.01 22.02 -31.46
N LEU A 84 17.19 21.17 -32.49
CA LEU A 84 16.78 19.75 -32.54
C LEU A 84 17.01 18.96 -31.25
N ILE A 85 16.07 18.05 -30.91
CA ILE A 85 16.24 17.11 -29.81
C ILE A 85 17.38 16.13 -30.14
N PRO A 86 18.45 16.03 -29.32
CA PRO A 86 19.43 14.99 -29.53
C PRO A 86 18.74 13.62 -29.47
N GLN A 87 18.96 12.80 -30.51
CA GLN A 87 18.33 11.47 -30.63
C GLN A 87 18.54 10.61 -29.39
N MET A 88 19.69 10.74 -28.72
CA MET A 88 20.03 10.01 -27.50
C MET A 88 19.13 10.40 -26.33
N ASN A 89 18.84 11.69 -26.16
CA ASN A 89 17.97 12.16 -25.09
C ASN A 89 16.53 11.67 -25.30
N TYR A 90 16.06 11.64 -26.55
CA TYR A 90 14.78 11.08 -26.91
C TYR A 90 14.70 9.59 -26.54
N LEU A 91 15.70 8.83 -26.92
CA LEU A 91 15.80 7.40 -26.62
C LEU A 91 15.79 7.14 -25.12
N MET A 92 16.58 7.89 -24.33
CA MET A 92 16.62 7.75 -22.87
C MET A 92 15.24 7.91 -22.23
N VAL A 93 14.46 8.90 -22.66
CA VAL A 93 13.11 9.15 -22.13
C VAL A 93 12.15 8.03 -22.51
N VAL A 94 12.19 7.53 -23.74
CA VAL A 94 11.33 6.42 -24.19
C VAL A 94 11.68 5.12 -23.44
N VAL A 95 12.96 4.85 -23.22
CA VAL A 95 13.43 3.71 -22.42
C VAL A 95 12.97 3.84 -20.96
N ALA A 96 13.07 5.02 -20.36
CA ALA A 96 12.55 5.26 -19.02
C ALA A 96 11.03 5.01 -18.93
N LEU A 97 10.27 5.48 -19.93
CA LEU A 97 8.83 5.21 -20.02
C LEU A 97 8.53 3.72 -20.19
N PHE A 98 9.34 2.99 -20.96
CA PHE A 98 9.23 1.54 -21.09
C PHE A 98 9.37 0.83 -19.73
N PHE A 99 10.44 1.11 -18.99
CA PHE A 99 10.66 0.50 -17.68
C PHE A 99 9.56 0.86 -16.69
N LEU A 100 9.10 2.12 -16.64
CA LEU A 100 8.02 2.54 -15.75
C LEU A 100 6.70 1.81 -16.07
N ASN A 101 6.35 1.68 -17.36
CA ASN A 101 5.16 0.90 -17.75
C ASN A 101 5.31 -0.58 -17.40
N ALA A 102 6.48 -1.19 -17.59
CA ALA A 102 6.74 -2.58 -17.23
C ALA A 102 6.59 -2.81 -15.73
N VAL A 103 7.12 -1.91 -14.90
CA VAL A 103 6.98 -1.97 -13.45
C VAL A 103 5.51 -1.85 -13.03
N ILE A 104 4.75 -0.87 -13.56
CA ILE A 104 3.33 -0.72 -13.23
C ILE A 104 2.53 -1.95 -13.68
N PHE A 105 2.82 -2.49 -14.88
CA PHE A 105 2.23 -3.73 -15.36
C PHE A 105 2.43 -4.88 -14.38
N LEU A 106 3.67 -5.12 -13.95
CA LEU A 106 3.99 -6.18 -13.00
C LEU A 106 3.28 -6.00 -11.66
N PHE A 107 3.24 -4.78 -11.12
CA PHE A 107 2.50 -4.49 -9.89
C PHE A 107 1.00 -4.76 -10.02
N MET A 108 0.38 -4.33 -11.12
CA MET A 108 -1.04 -4.58 -11.35
C MET A 108 -1.33 -6.07 -11.51
N LEU A 109 -0.43 -6.80 -12.19
CA LEU A 109 -0.54 -8.24 -12.36
C LEU A 109 -0.38 -8.98 -11.03
N MET A 110 0.59 -8.60 -10.19
CA MET A 110 0.76 -9.15 -8.84
C MET A 110 -0.48 -8.89 -7.98
N LYS A 111 -1.03 -7.67 -8.02
CA LYS A 111 -2.25 -7.33 -7.28
C LYS A 111 -3.46 -8.15 -7.74
N TYR A 112 -3.55 -8.49 -9.02
CA TYR A 112 -4.56 -9.42 -9.53
C TYR A 112 -4.39 -10.83 -8.98
N PHE A 113 -3.16 -11.35 -8.88
CA PHE A 113 -2.91 -12.71 -8.35
C PHE A 113 -3.14 -12.81 -6.84
N THR A 114 -2.86 -11.76 -6.10
CA THR A 114 -3.13 -11.73 -4.65
C THR A 114 -4.63 -11.61 -4.35
N ASN A 115 -5.38 -10.92 -5.21
CA ASN A 115 -6.83 -10.70 -5.03
C ASN A 115 -7.59 -11.10 -6.30
N LYS A 116 -7.70 -12.42 -6.55
CA LYS A 116 -8.21 -13.05 -7.79
C LYS A 116 -9.61 -12.62 -8.25
N GLN A 117 -10.33 -11.82 -7.47
CA GLN A 117 -11.71 -11.43 -7.78
C GLN A 117 -11.83 -10.10 -8.54
N ILE A 118 -10.75 -9.38 -8.77
CA ILE A 118 -10.81 -8.03 -9.35
C ILE A 118 -10.43 -8.05 -10.83
N LEU A 119 -11.34 -8.46 -11.72
CA LEU A 119 -11.19 -8.40 -13.17
C LEU A 119 -10.72 -7.04 -13.71
N PRO A 120 -11.20 -5.87 -13.22
CA PRO A 120 -10.69 -4.56 -13.62
C PRO A 120 -9.18 -4.41 -13.49
N THR A 121 -8.55 -4.98 -12.46
CA THR A 121 -7.09 -4.90 -12.24
C THR A 121 -6.31 -5.65 -13.33
N LEU A 122 -6.82 -6.81 -13.77
CA LEU A 122 -6.24 -7.55 -14.88
C LEU A 122 -6.33 -6.76 -16.19
N ILE A 123 -7.49 -6.17 -16.48
CA ILE A 123 -7.66 -5.37 -17.71
C ILE A 123 -6.76 -4.12 -17.66
N LEU A 124 -6.60 -3.48 -16.50
CA LEU A 124 -5.66 -2.37 -16.34
C LEU A 124 -4.21 -2.82 -16.53
N SER A 125 -3.83 -4.01 -16.07
CA SER A 125 -2.48 -4.55 -16.35
C SER A 125 -2.24 -4.71 -17.84
N LEU A 126 -3.24 -5.20 -18.60
CA LEU A 126 -3.17 -5.31 -20.06
C LEU A 126 -3.02 -3.93 -20.73
N ALA A 127 -3.60 -2.86 -20.16
CA ALA A 127 -3.44 -1.51 -20.69
C ALA A 127 -1.97 -1.03 -20.61
N PHE A 128 -1.26 -1.32 -19.51
CA PHE A 128 0.16 -1.00 -19.40
C PHE A 128 1.03 -1.93 -20.27
N LEU A 129 0.68 -3.21 -20.36
CA LEU A 129 1.38 -4.16 -21.24
C LEU A 129 1.25 -3.75 -22.71
N SER A 130 0.07 -3.34 -23.17
CA SER A 130 -0.10 -2.85 -24.55
C SER A 130 0.78 -1.64 -24.84
N GLY A 131 0.95 -0.75 -23.86
CA GLY A 131 1.83 0.40 -23.95
C GLY A 131 3.29 0.05 -24.25
N LEU A 132 3.78 -1.10 -23.78
CA LEU A 132 5.15 -1.56 -24.02
C LEU A 132 5.40 -1.87 -25.51
N ILE A 133 4.41 -2.44 -26.21
CA ILE A 133 4.52 -2.78 -27.64
C ILE A 133 4.84 -1.52 -28.44
N TYR A 134 4.07 -0.44 -28.21
CA TYR A 134 4.29 0.83 -28.94
C TYR A 134 5.60 1.51 -28.59
N LEU A 135 6.06 1.38 -27.32
CA LEU A 135 7.34 1.95 -26.90
C LEU A 135 8.51 1.18 -27.52
N VAL A 136 8.42 -0.14 -27.67
CA VAL A 136 9.42 -0.95 -28.39
C VAL A 136 9.51 -0.51 -29.86
N GLU A 137 8.36 -0.38 -30.54
CA GLU A 137 8.34 0.11 -31.93
C GLU A 137 8.93 1.52 -32.03
N THR A 138 8.60 2.41 -31.10
CA THR A 138 9.18 3.75 -31.03
C THR A 138 10.70 3.71 -30.89
N ILE A 139 11.25 2.82 -30.03
CA ILE A 139 12.70 2.63 -29.88
C ILE A 139 13.33 2.16 -31.19
N VAL A 140 12.72 1.20 -31.87
CA VAL A 140 13.19 0.67 -33.15
C VAL A 140 13.23 1.77 -34.22
N ILE A 141 12.15 2.58 -34.30
CA ILE A 141 12.09 3.71 -35.27
C ILE A 141 13.18 4.73 -34.97
N ILE A 142 13.39 5.09 -33.72
CA ILE A 142 14.41 6.07 -33.33
C ILE A 142 15.82 5.58 -33.67
N HIS A 143 16.09 4.28 -33.49
CA HIS A 143 17.41 3.70 -33.69
C HIS A 143 17.82 3.62 -35.17
N LYS A 144 16.89 3.67 -36.15
CA LYS A 144 17.20 3.67 -37.56
C LYS A 144 18.10 4.87 -37.91
N PRO A 145 19.19 4.73 -38.68
CA PRO A 145 20.08 5.84 -39.08
C PRO A 145 19.32 6.90 -39.88
N ILE A 146 19.70 8.17 -39.73
CA ILE A 146 19.09 9.30 -40.42
C ILE A 146 19.98 9.64 -41.64
N ASN A 147 19.46 9.37 -42.82
CA ASN A 147 20.14 9.73 -44.08
C ASN A 147 19.17 10.60 -44.93
N GLY A 148 19.12 11.92 -44.64
CA GLY A 148 18.33 12.90 -45.40
C GLY A 148 17.08 13.46 -44.67
N SER A 149 16.57 14.61 -45.15
CA SER A 149 15.46 15.36 -44.56
C SER A 149 14.11 14.63 -44.66
N THR A 150 13.85 13.87 -45.69
CA THR A 150 12.66 13.06 -45.90
C THR A 150 12.51 11.96 -44.82
N LEU A 151 13.63 11.40 -44.34
CA LEU A 151 13.65 10.40 -43.29
C LEU A 151 13.32 10.98 -41.89
N ILE A 152 13.65 12.24 -41.62
CA ILE A 152 13.29 12.90 -40.36
C ILE A 152 11.77 13.05 -40.28
N GLN A 153 11.13 13.46 -41.39
CA GLN A 153 9.68 13.63 -41.45
C GLN A 153 8.94 12.31 -41.30
N THR A 154 9.34 11.25 -42.00
CA THR A 154 8.75 9.91 -41.89
C THR A 154 8.90 9.37 -40.47
N LYS A 155 10.06 9.50 -39.84
CA LYS A 155 10.25 9.08 -38.42
C LYS A 155 9.35 9.83 -37.47
N SER A 156 9.25 11.16 -37.59
CA SER A 156 8.41 11.97 -36.70
C SER A 156 6.95 11.60 -36.86
N ASN A 157 6.49 11.34 -38.08
CA ASN A 157 5.12 10.90 -38.35
C ASN A 157 4.85 9.51 -37.79
N ASP A 158 5.74 8.53 -38.01
CA ASP A 158 5.56 7.17 -37.49
C ASP A 158 5.54 7.12 -35.97
N VAL A 159 6.46 7.81 -35.29
CA VAL A 159 6.46 7.93 -33.84
C VAL A 159 5.13 8.49 -33.32
N SER A 160 4.56 9.47 -34.04
CA SER A 160 3.30 10.10 -33.70
C SER A 160 2.10 9.16 -33.89
N ILE A 161 2.09 8.33 -34.93
CA ILE A 161 1.09 7.29 -35.14
C ILE A 161 1.12 6.27 -34.00
N PHE A 162 2.30 5.75 -33.64
CA PHE A 162 2.43 4.82 -32.51
C PHE A 162 2.05 5.46 -31.18
N TYR A 163 2.32 6.76 -31.01
CA TYR A 163 1.85 7.51 -29.85
C TYR A 163 0.32 7.56 -29.76
N ILE A 164 -0.38 7.89 -30.86
CA ILE A 164 -1.84 7.95 -30.90
C ILE A 164 -2.46 6.59 -30.55
N PHE A 165 -1.99 5.53 -31.20
CA PHE A 165 -2.52 4.19 -30.97
C PHE A 165 -2.23 3.67 -29.55
N ARG A 166 -1.10 4.04 -28.95
CA ARG A 166 -0.80 3.79 -27.53
C ARG A 166 -1.83 4.44 -26.63
N GLN A 167 -2.18 5.71 -26.90
CA GLN A 167 -3.19 6.44 -26.13
C GLN A 167 -4.58 5.80 -26.28
N LEU A 168 -4.98 5.46 -27.51
CA LEU A 168 -6.26 4.82 -27.80
C LEU A 168 -6.39 3.44 -27.13
N SER A 169 -5.34 2.60 -27.20
CA SER A 169 -5.32 1.30 -26.50
C SER A 169 -5.52 1.46 -25.01
N PHE A 170 -4.83 2.41 -24.38
CA PHE A 170 -4.95 2.67 -22.95
C PHE A 170 -6.36 3.16 -22.59
N ILE A 171 -6.94 4.09 -23.38
CA ILE A 171 -8.29 4.61 -23.17
C ILE A 171 -9.32 3.48 -23.27
N CYS A 172 -9.25 2.64 -24.31
CA CYS A 172 -10.19 1.54 -24.53
C CYS A 172 -10.11 0.52 -23.40
N LEU A 173 -8.91 0.08 -23.01
CA LEU A 173 -8.75 -0.90 -21.94
C LEU A 173 -9.16 -0.34 -20.58
N THR A 174 -8.82 0.91 -20.27
CA THR A 174 -9.25 1.56 -19.03
C THR A 174 -10.77 1.76 -18.99
N SER A 175 -11.40 2.11 -20.10
CA SER A 175 -12.87 2.21 -20.20
C SER A 175 -13.54 0.86 -19.97
N LEU A 176 -12.98 -0.23 -20.50
CA LEU A 176 -13.45 -1.59 -20.27
C LEU A 176 -13.30 -2.01 -18.80
N ALA A 177 -12.17 -1.68 -18.18
CA ALA A 177 -11.96 -1.91 -16.75
C ALA A 177 -12.97 -1.13 -15.89
N LEU A 178 -13.25 0.13 -16.24
CA LEU A 178 -14.24 0.97 -15.58
C LEU A 178 -15.66 0.43 -15.73
N PHE A 179 -16.00 -0.13 -16.91
CA PHE A 179 -17.28 -0.78 -17.15
C PHE A 179 -17.49 -1.99 -16.23
N CYS A 180 -16.43 -2.76 -15.96
CA CYS A 180 -16.46 -3.93 -15.08
C CYS A 180 -16.46 -3.56 -13.58
N TYR A 181 -16.10 -2.32 -13.22
CA TYR A 181 -16.00 -1.90 -11.83
C TYR A 181 -17.34 -1.90 -11.10
N GLY A 182 -17.42 -2.55 -9.94
CA GLY A 182 -18.62 -2.68 -9.11
C GLY A 182 -19.74 -3.54 -9.70
N LYS A 183 -19.41 -4.46 -10.61
CA LYS A 183 -20.33 -5.42 -11.20
C LYS A 183 -19.97 -6.86 -10.83
N ASP A 184 -20.19 -7.24 -9.57
CA ASP A 184 -19.82 -8.55 -9.04
C ASP A 184 -20.52 -9.70 -9.78
N ASN A 185 -21.78 -9.50 -10.22
CA ASN A 185 -22.55 -10.47 -11.02
C ASN A 185 -21.90 -10.85 -12.37
N ILE A 186 -20.97 -10.03 -12.88
CA ILE A 186 -20.23 -10.36 -14.11
C ILE A 186 -19.07 -11.31 -13.77
N LEU A 187 -18.55 -11.23 -12.55
CA LEU A 187 -17.41 -12.02 -12.08
C LEU A 187 -17.80 -13.48 -11.79
N ASP A 188 -19.05 -13.73 -11.42
CA ASP A 188 -19.56 -15.08 -11.12
C ASP A 188 -19.84 -15.90 -12.38
N ASN A 189 -19.99 -15.25 -13.54
CA ASN A 189 -20.27 -15.93 -14.80
C ASN A 189 -19.02 -16.08 -15.67
N ASN A 190 -18.44 -17.28 -15.70
CA ASN A 190 -17.23 -17.58 -16.47
C ASN A 190 -17.34 -17.24 -17.97
N LYS A 191 -18.51 -17.44 -18.61
CA LYS A 191 -18.72 -17.11 -20.03
C LYS A 191 -18.62 -15.60 -20.27
N LYS A 192 -19.23 -14.78 -19.39
CA LYS A 192 -19.16 -13.31 -19.49
C LYS A 192 -17.73 -12.81 -19.24
N LYS A 193 -17.05 -13.39 -18.24
CA LYS A 193 -15.63 -13.08 -17.94
C LYS A 193 -14.74 -13.36 -19.14
N THR A 194 -14.88 -14.53 -19.77
CA THR A 194 -14.12 -14.89 -20.97
C THR A 194 -14.44 -13.95 -22.13
N GLY A 195 -15.72 -13.59 -22.35
CA GLY A 195 -16.11 -12.62 -23.38
C GLY A 195 -15.48 -11.24 -23.20
N ILE A 196 -15.41 -10.75 -21.96
CA ILE A 196 -14.75 -9.46 -21.64
C ILE A 196 -13.23 -9.54 -21.88
N LEU A 197 -12.59 -10.65 -21.52
CA LEU A 197 -11.16 -10.86 -21.78
C LEU A 197 -10.87 -10.94 -23.28
N LEU A 198 -11.71 -11.60 -24.07
CA LEU A 198 -11.61 -11.61 -25.53
C LEU A 198 -11.78 -10.20 -26.11
N LEU A 199 -12.73 -9.41 -25.59
CA LEU A 199 -12.90 -8.01 -25.99
C LEU A 199 -11.66 -7.15 -25.65
N ALA A 200 -10.99 -7.42 -24.50
CA ALA A 200 -9.76 -6.73 -24.13
C ALA A 200 -8.56 -7.07 -25.05
N LEU A 201 -8.59 -8.23 -25.72
CA LEU A 201 -7.55 -8.59 -26.69
C LEU A 201 -7.63 -7.76 -27.99
N ILE A 202 -8.78 -7.17 -28.32
CA ILE A 202 -8.92 -6.36 -29.55
C ILE A 202 -7.97 -5.15 -29.51
N PRO A 203 -8.03 -4.20 -28.54
CA PRO A 203 -7.11 -3.09 -28.48
C PRO A 203 -5.66 -3.52 -28.22
N PHE A 204 -5.46 -4.71 -27.67
CA PHE A 204 -4.13 -5.24 -27.41
C PHE A 204 -3.44 -5.81 -28.67
N LEU A 205 -4.16 -6.46 -29.57
CA LEU A 205 -3.60 -7.11 -30.76
C LEU A 205 -3.86 -6.31 -32.05
N VAL A 206 -5.11 -5.82 -32.22
CA VAL A 206 -5.51 -5.19 -33.48
C VAL A 206 -4.95 -3.77 -33.62
N PHE A 207 -4.92 -2.99 -32.56
CA PHE A 207 -4.43 -1.61 -32.63
C PHE A 207 -2.94 -1.49 -32.96
N PRO A 208 -2.01 -2.32 -32.44
CA PRO A 208 -0.62 -2.30 -32.88
C PRO A 208 -0.45 -2.68 -34.35
N LEU A 209 -1.25 -3.64 -34.85
CA LEU A 209 -1.25 -4.01 -36.27
C LEU A 209 -1.75 -2.87 -37.15
N LEU A 210 -2.82 -2.17 -36.72
CA LEU A 210 -3.32 -0.99 -37.42
C LEU A 210 -2.27 0.13 -37.42
N ALA A 211 -1.62 0.40 -36.29
CA ALA A 211 -0.58 1.39 -36.21
C ALA A 211 0.57 1.10 -37.18
N HIS A 212 0.97 -0.18 -37.27
CA HIS A 212 2.01 -0.62 -38.18
C HIS A 212 1.59 -0.43 -39.66
N ASN A 213 0.35 -0.82 -40.02
CA ASN A 213 -0.18 -0.66 -41.38
C ASN A 213 -0.41 0.81 -41.80
N LEU A 214 -0.68 1.69 -40.85
CA LEU A 214 -0.92 3.12 -41.10
C LEU A 214 0.36 3.97 -41.02
N SER A 215 1.49 3.38 -40.68
CA SER A 215 2.79 4.01 -40.66
C SER A 215 3.51 3.91 -42.01
N SER A 216 4.70 4.47 -42.14
CA SER A 216 5.52 4.41 -43.37
C SER A 216 5.95 3.00 -43.76
N TYR A 217 5.70 1.98 -42.98
CA TYR A 217 5.92 0.58 -43.34
C TYR A 217 5.01 0.11 -44.48
N ASN A 218 3.87 0.78 -44.67
CA ASN A 218 2.98 0.53 -45.83
C ASN A 218 2.73 1.82 -46.59
N ALA A 219 3.29 1.93 -47.77
CA ALA A 219 3.21 3.14 -48.59
C ALA A 219 1.80 3.49 -49.09
N ASP A 220 0.94 2.46 -49.24
CA ASP A 220 -0.42 2.65 -49.81
C ASP A 220 -1.42 3.21 -48.79
N TYR A 221 -1.21 2.99 -47.51
CA TYR A 221 -2.14 3.34 -46.43
C TYR A 221 -1.56 4.26 -45.35
N SER A 222 -0.37 4.84 -45.57
CA SER A 222 0.27 5.69 -44.57
C SER A 222 -0.54 6.95 -44.27
N LEU A 223 -0.84 7.16 -42.99
CA LEU A 223 -1.49 8.38 -42.49
C LEU A 223 -0.48 9.49 -42.26
N TYR A 224 -0.89 10.71 -42.60
CA TYR A 224 -0.10 11.92 -42.31
C TYR A 224 -0.70 12.58 -41.07
N VAL A 225 0.03 12.56 -39.96
CA VAL A 225 -0.42 13.03 -38.65
C VAL A 225 0.34 14.28 -38.23
N VAL A 226 1.62 14.40 -38.65
CA VAL A 226 2.52 15.46 -38.22
C VAL A 226 3.25 16.02 -39.42
N ASP A 227 3.20 17.35 -39.62
CA ASP A 227 4.01 18.09 -40.52
C ASP A 227 5.25 18.64 -39.81
N TYR A 228 6.44 18.23 -40.25
CA TYR A 228 7.70 18.71 -39.71
C TYR A 228 8.27 19.80 -40.61
N CYS A 229 8.50 21.01 -40.04
CA CYS A 229 9.15 22.11 -40.74
C CYS A 229 10.67 22.08 -40.45
N PRO A 230 11.51 21.74 -41.43
CA PRO A 230 12.96 21.62 -41.23
C PRO A 230 13.63 22.96 -40.88
N ASP A 231 13.09 24.06 -41.38
CA ASP A 231 13.71 25.39 -41.23
C ASP A 231 13.63 25.91 -39.79
N ASN A 232 12.50 25.71 -39.13
CA ASN A 232 12.26 26.17 -37.76
C ASN A 232 12.45 25.06 -36.73
N HIS A 233 12.69 23.82 -37.15
CA HIS A 233 12.72 22.63 -36.26
C HIS A 233 11.46 22.47 -35.41
N THR A 234 10.29 22.86 -35.95
CA THR A 234 8.99 22.74 -35.34
C THR A 234 8.17 21.63 -35.98
N ALA A 235 7.30 21.01 -35.23
CA ALA A 235 6.35 20.04 -35.73
C ALA A 235 4.92 20.53 -35.46
N THR A 236 4.08 20.50 -36.48
CA THR A 236 2.65 20.81 -36.32
C THR A 236 1.84 19.52 -36.38
N TRP A 237 1.05 19.30 -35.38
CA TRP A 237 0.15 18.14 -35.31
C TRP A 237 -1.14 18.43 -36.09
N GLY A 238 -1.64 17.42 -36.79
CA GLY A 238 -2.98 17.51 -37.37
C GLY A 238 -4.01 17.80 -36.29
N ILE A 239 -4.55 19.00 -36.29
CA ILE A 239 -5.37 19.59 -35.19
C ILE A 239 -6.58 18.71 -34.81
N ASN A 240 -7.11 17.95 -35.74
CA ASN A 240 -8.24 17.06 -35.52
C ASN A 240 -7.85 15.85 -34.64
N TYR A 241 -6.65 15.28 -34.82
CA TYR A 241 -6.20 14.12 -34.04
C TYR A 241 -5.95 14.51 -32.59
N THR A 242 -5.32 15.66 -32.36
CA THR A 242 -5.05 16.15 -31.00
C THR A 242 -6.32 16.53 -30.26
N LYS A 243 -7.27 17.20 -30.90
CA LYS A 243 -8.58 17.54 -30.32
C LYS A 243 -9.37 16.30 -29.94
N ILE A 244 -9.39 15.27 -30.80
CA ILE A 244 -10.07 13.99 -30.49
C ILE A 244 -9.43 13.36 -29.25
N LEU A 245 -8.11 13.28 -29.16
CA LEU A 245 -7.42 12.71 -28.00
C LEU A 245 -7.74 13.50 -26.72
N VAL A 246 -7.72 14.83 -26.77
CA VAL A 246 -8.08 15.68 -25.63
C VAL A 246 -9.52 15.40 -25.16
N CYS A 247 -10.48 15.34 -26.07
CA CYS A 247 -11.87 15.03 -25.75
C CYS A 247 -12.01 13.63 -25.12
N LEU A 248 -11.33 12.62 -25.66
CA LEU A 248 -11.38 11.25 -25.16
C LEU A 248 -10.78 11.14 -23.74
N TRP A 249 -9.65 11.80 -23.48
CA TRP A 249 -9.05 11.83 -22.14
C TRP A 249 -9.88 12.58 -21.12
N ALA A 250 -10.47 13.72 -21.50
CA ALA A 250 -11.36 14.48 -20.64
C ALA A 250 -12.62 13.67 -20.28
N PHE A 251 -13.21 12.99 -21.29
CA PHE A 251 -14.35 12.13 -21.09
C PHE A 251 -14.03 10.94 -20.17
N LEU A 252 -12.91 10.25 -20.41
CA LEU A 252 -12.49 9.13 -19.56
C LEU A 252 -12.25 9.58 -18.12
N LEU A 253 -11.54 10.70 -17.91
CA LEU A 253 -11.28 11.26 -16.59
C LEU A 253 -12.59 11.60 -15.86
N PHE A 254 -13.52 12.25 -16.55
CA PHE A 254 -14.86 12.56 -16.01
C PHE A 254 -15.59 11.29 -15.56
N PHE A 255 -15.64 10.24 -16.41
CA PHE A 255 -16.31 8.98 -16.08
C PHE A 255 -15.61 8.24 -14.92
N ILE A 256 -14.27 8.25 -14.84
CA ILE A 256 -13.56 7.65 -13.71
C ILE A 256 -14.00 8.33 -12.42
N ILE A 257 -14.01 9.68 -12.35
CA ILE A 257 -14.38 10.43 -11.16
C ILE A 257 -15.84 10.14 -10.76
N MET A 258 -16.76 10.22 -11.73
CA MET A 258 -18.19 10.00 -11.47
C MET A 258 -18.51 8.56 -11.04
N ARG A 259 -17.93 7.57 -11.70
CA ARG A 259 -18.24 6.15 -11.45
C ARG A 259 -17.58 5.60 -10.20
N THR A 260 -16.32 5.96 -9.96
CA THR A 260 -15.54 5.37 -8.85
C THR A 260 -15.55 6.22 -7.60
N ARG A 261 -15.90 7.52 -7.72
CA ARG A 261 -15.81 8.51 -6.65
C ARG A 261 -14.42 8.53 -5.98
N LEU A 262 -13.40 8.02 -6.70
CA LEU A 262 -12.02 7.83 -6.22
C LEU A 262 -11.95 7.06 -4.88
N ALA A 263 -12.88 6.11 -4.67
CA ALA A 263 -13.05 5.45 -3.38
C ALA A 263 -12.05 4.33 -3.12
N SER A 264 -11.41 3.78 -4.16
CA SER A 264 -10.38 2.74 -4.05
C SER A 264 -8.98 3.33 -4.24
N GLU A 265 -7.94 2.56 -3.87
CA GLU A 265 -6.55 3.00 -4.01
C GLU A 265 -6.07 3.12 -5.46
N LEU A 266 -6.64 2.32 -6.39
CA LEU A 266 -6.18 2.26 -7.78
C LEU A 266 -6.74 3.39 -8.64
N TRP A 267 -8.02 3.72 -8.50
CA TRP A 267 -8.68 4.67 -9.39
C TRP A 267 -8.14 6.11 -9.29
N PRO A 268 -7.72 6.63 -8.12
CA PRO A 268 -7.03 7.92 -8.05
C PRO A 268 -5.72 7.95 -8.85
N LEU A 269 -4.97 6.83 -8.86
CA LEU A 269 -3.73 6.71 -9.63
C LEU A 269 -3.99 6.71 -11.14
N ILE A 270 -5.03 5.97 -11.56
CA ILE A 270 -5.44 5.96 -12.98
C ILE A 270 -5.98 7.33 -13.40
N ALA A 271 -6.76 8.01 -12.54
CA ALA A 271 -7.23 9.37 -12.80
C ALA A 271 -6.07 10.37 -12.95
N LEU A 272 -5.01 10.22 -12.13
CA LEU A 272 -3.80 11.03 -12.28
C LEU A 272 -3.12 10.82 -13.63
N LEU A 273 -2.99 9.56 -14.08
CA LEU A 273 -2.41 9.26 -15.40
C LEU A 273 -3.28 9.81 -16.54
N CYS A 274 -4.61 9.73 -16.41
CA CYS A 274 -5.54 10.32 -17.37
C CYS A 274 -5.38 11.85 -17.44
N LEU A 275 -5.25 12.50 -16.29
CA LEU A 275 -5.01 13.94 -16.21
C LEU A 275 -3.65 14.32 -16.85
N ALA A 276 -2.59 13.61 -16.49
CA ALA A 276 -1.27 13.83 -17.08
C ALA A 276 -1.31 13.68 -18.60
N SER A 277 -1.99 12.64 -19.11
CA SER A 277 -2.19 12.43 -20.53
C SER A 277 -3.02 13.53 -21.17
N LEU A 278 -4.06 14.02 -20.51
CA LEU A 278 -4.86 15.16 -20.97
C LEU A 278 -3.98 16.41 -21.11
N CYS A 279 -3.17 16.74 -20.10
CA CYS A 279 -2.24 17.87 -20.15
C CYS A 279 -1.21 17.71 -21.28
N CYS A 280 -0.63 16.51 -21.44
CA CYS A 280 0.29 16.24 -22.52
C CYS A 280 -0.36 16.47 -23.92
N ASN A 281 -1.60 16.00 -24.10
CA ASN A 281 -2.31 16.18 -25.39
C ASN A 281 -2.76 17.62 -25.61
N LEU A 282 -3.10 18.37 -24.56
CA LEU A 282 -3.37 19.83 -24.66
C LEU A 282 -2.13 20.58 -25.16
N LEU A 283 -0.93 20.22 -24.69
CA LEU A 283 0.32 20.81 -25.17
C LEU A 283 0.54 20.54 -26.67
N LEU A 284 0.05 19.40 -27.20
CA LEU A 284 0.13 19.10 -28.62
C LEU A 284 -0.83 19.92 -29.50
N THR A 285 -1.82 20.62 -28.91
CA THR A 285 -2.74 21.50 -29.64
C THR A 285 -2.17 22.88 -29.88
N LEU A 286 -1.00 23.21 -29.34
CA LEU A 286 -0.32 24.47 -29.61
C LEU A 286 0.19 24.48 -31.06
N ASP A 287 0.06 25.65 -31.72
CA ASP A 287 0.34 25.80 -33.14
C ASP A 287 1.81 25.47 -33.53
N GLU A 288 2.73 25.70 -32.57
CA GLU A 288 4.15 25.36 -32.74
C GLU A 288 4.59 24.41 -31.62
N TYR A 289 4.69 23.11 -31.95
CA TYR A 289 5.20 22.11 -31.04
C TYR A 289 6.72 22.05 -31.11
N ASN A 290 7.39 22.80 -30.26
CA ASN A 290 8.84 22.91 -30.23
C ASN A 290 9.48 21.94 -29.21
N TYR A 291 10.80 21.94 -29.20
CA TYR A 291 11.64 21.10 -28.34
C TYR A 291 11.30 21.21 -26.85
N THR A 292 11.07 22.41 -26.35
CA THR A 292 10.77 22.68 -24.94
C THR A 292 9.44 22.05 -24.54
N ILE A 293 8.40 22.23 -25.34
CA ILE A 293 7.07 21.66 -25.13
C ILE A 293 7.14 20.14 -25.11
N TRP A 294 7.96 19.56 -26.02
CA TRP A 294 8.16 18.13 -26.06
C TRP A 294 8.77 17.59 -24.75
N TYR A 295 9.86 18.19 -24.23
CA TYR A 295 10.49 17.77 -22.98
C TYR A 295 9.54 17.86 -21.81
N ILE A 296 8.75 18.91 -21.75
CA ILE A 296 7.80 19.13 -20.69
C ILE A 296 6.68 18.10 -20.76
N SER A 297 6.12 17.85 -21.92
CA SER A 297 5.12 16.81 -22.12
C SER A 297 5.64 15.43 -21.68
N ARG A 298 6.85 15.06 -22.10
CA ARG A 298 7.47 13.81 -21.66
C ARG A 298 7.82 13.81 -20.17
N GLY A 299 8.27 14.94 -19.63
CA GLY A 299 8.52 15.13 -18.19
C GLY A 299 7.26 14.91 -17.36
N ILE A 300 6.10 15.43 -17.78
CA ILE A 300 4.81 15.18 -17.14
C ILE A 300 4.45 13.69 -17.20
N GLU A 301 4.64 13.04 -18.34
CA GLU A 301 4.35 11.60 -18.50
C GLU A 301 5.26 10.74 -17.61
N VAL A 302 6.57 11.00 -17.57
CA VAL A 302 7.52 10.26 -16.73
C VAL A 302 7.26 10.50 -15.26
N SER A 303 7.10 11.75 -14.82
CA SER A 303 6.89 12.09 -13.41
C SER A 303 5.57 11.53 -12.86
N SER A 304 4.49 11.55 -13.64
CA SER A 304 3.22 10.95 -13.23
C SER A 304 3.33 9.43 -13.04
N LYS A 305 4.04 8.73 -13.92
CA LYS A 305 4.27 7.28 -13.80
C LYS A 305 5.21 6.93 -12.65
N LEU A 306 6.31 7.69 -12.48
CA LEU A 306 7.21 7.52 -11.34
C LEU A 306 6.49 7.68 -10.02
N PHE A 307 5.57 8.66 -9.95
CA PHE A 307 4.75 8.88 -8.78
C PHE A 307 3.80 7.69 -8.51
N VAL A 308 3.15 7.15 -9.55
CA VAL A 308 2.33 5.93 -9.43
C VAL A 308 3.15 4.76 -8.90
N VAL A 309 4.35 4.54 -9.43
CA VAL A 309 5.26 3.46 -8.96
C VAL A 309 5.62 3.67 -7.49
N SER A 310 6.01 4.89 -7.10
CA SER A 310 6.36 5.22 -5.71
C SER A 310 5.19 4.97 -4.74
N PHE A 311 3.98 5.33 -5.14
CA PHE A 311 2.78 5.08 -4.33
C PHE A 311 2.45 3.59 -4.22
N LEU A 312 2.58 2.82 -5.31
CA LEU A 312 2.37 1.37 -5.28
C LEU A 312 3.37 0.67 -4.36
N ILE A 313 4.65 1.05 -4.42
CA ILE A 313 5.69 0.54 -3.50
C ILE A 313 5.35 0.90 -2.05
N TYR A 314 4.96 2.14 -1.78
CA TYR A 314 4.56 2.59 -0.45
C TYR A 314 3.40 1.75 0.11
N ASN A 315 2.36 1.49 -0.68
CA ASN A 315 1.22 0.68 -0.24
C ASN A 315 1.63 -0.77 0.09
N ILE A 316 2.46 -1.40 -0.76
CA ILE A 316 2.97 -2.75 -0.47
C ILE A 316 3.75 -2.76 0.84
N PHE A 317 4.57 -1.75 1.09
CA PHE A 317 5.34 -1.64 2.34
C PHE A 317 4.43 -1.52 3.57
N GLN A 318 3.34 -0.75 3.47
CA GLN A 318 2.32 -0.63 4.52
C GLN A 318 1.59 -1.96 4.76
N GLU A 319 1.21 -2.67 3.72
CA GLU A 319 0.56 -3.99 3.83
C GLU A 319 1.50 -5.02 4.48
N LEU A 320 2.79 -5.04 4.10
CA LEU A 320 3.81 -5.90 4.69
C LEU A 320 4.04 -5.59 6.18
N GLN A 321 4.14 -4.31 6.55
CA GLN A 321 4.28 -3.91 7.95
C GLN A 321 3.08 -4.32 8.79
N LEU A 322 1.85 -4.15 8.27
CA LEU A 322 0.64 -4.56 8.95
C LEU A 322 0.59 -6.09 9.12
N SER A 323 0.90 -6.82 8.06
CA SER A 323 0.98 -8.28 8.08
C SER A 323 2.03 -8.78 9.09
N SER A 324 3.20 -8.13 9.13
CA SER A 324 4.26 -8.45 10.09
C SER A 324 3.81 -8.22 11.53
N LYS A 325 3.13 -7.10 11.83
CA LYS A 325 2.59 -6.83 13.17
C LYS A 325 1.56 -7.87 13.60
N LEU A 326 0.62 -8.21 12.72
CA LEU A 326 -0.39 -9.25 12.99
C LEU A 326 0.22 -10.64 13.13
N ALA A 327 1.36 -10.89 12.49
CA ALA A 327 2.08 -12.16 12.63
C ALA A 327 2.79 -12.34 13.98
N VAL A 328 3.00 -11.24 14.74
CA VAL A 328 3.79 -11.20 15.98
C VAL A 328 2.94 -10.95 17.23
N HIS A 329 1.82 -10.22 17.10
CA HIS A 329 0.97 -9.83 18.22
C HIS A 329 -0.38 -10.57 18.23
N ASP A 330 -0.95 -10.73 19.44
CA ASP A 330 -2.34 -11.19 19.65
C ASP A 330 -3.31 -10.03 19.35
N VAL A 331 -4.35 -10.32 18.57
CA VAL A 331 -5.29 -9.29 18.07
C VAL A 331 -6.11 -8.65 19.20
N LEU A 332 -6.44 -9.40 20.25
CA LEU A 332 -7.28 -8.92 21.37
C LEU A 332 -6.46 -8.09 22.36
N THR A 333 -5.33 -8.63 22.77
CA THR A 333 -4.55 -8.10 23.91
C THR A 333 -3.38 -7.23 23.48
N ASN A 334 -3.03 -7.25 22.19
CA ASN A 334 -1.90 -6.52 21.60
C ASN A 334 -0.52 -6.84 22.19
N ILE A 335 -0.40 -7.84 23.09
CA ILE A 335 0.88 -8.42 23.51
C ILE A 335 1.38 -9.39 22.44
N TYR A 336 2.58 -9.94 22.64
CA TYR A 336 3.08 -10.94 21.70
C TYR A 336 2.15 -12.16 21.62
N ASN A 337 2.15 -12.85 20.47
CA ASN A 337 1.40 -14.07 20.27
C ASN A 337 2.25 -15.32 20.59
N ARG A 338 1.59 -16.49 20.60
CA ARG A 338 2.21 -17.80 20.82
C ARG A 338 3.45 -18.03 19.94
N ARG A 339 3.35 -17.71 18.63
CA ARG A 339 4.45 -17.93 17.68
C ARG A 339 5.70 -17.12 18.04
N TYR A 340 5.52 -15.87 18.38
CA TYR A 340 6.65 -15.01 18.79
C TYR A 340 7.30 -15.52 20.07
N PHE A 341 6.52 -15.94 21.05
CA PHE A 341 7.00 -16.48 22.31
C PHE A 341 7.89 -17.70 22.10
N PHE A 342 7.38 -18.73 21.39
CA PHE A 342 8.14 -19.95 21.12
C PHE A 342 9.41 -19.68 20.32
N ASN A 343 9.36 -18.84 19.29
CA ASN A 343 10.54 -18.45 18.52
C ASN A 343 11.57 -17.73 19.39
N SER A 344 11.14 -16.90 20.34
CA SER A 344 12.04 -16.18 21.24
C SER A 344 12.74 -17.10 22.24
N VAL A 345 11.99 -18.06 22.81
CA VAL A 345 12.57 -19.09 23.68
C VAL A 345 13.57 -19.95 22.91
N GLU A 346 13.21 -20.42 21.70
CA GLU A 346 14.08 -21.23 20.85
C GLU A 346 15.35 -20.46 20.44
N SER A 347 15.21 -19.20 20.06
CA SER A 347 16.33 -18.33 19.74
C SER A 347 17.27 -18.12 20.93
N LEU A 348 16.73 -18.02 22.16
CA LEU A 348 17.54 -17.91 23.38
C LEU A 348 18.32 -19.22 23.60
N LEU A 349 17.66 -20.37 23.52
CA LEU A 349 18.26 -21.69 23.75
C LEU A 349 19.28 -22.09 22.68
N SER A 350 19.20 -21.47 21.49
CA SER A 350 20.16 -21.72 20.39
C SER A 350 21.47 -20.94 20.52
N ARG A 351 21.63 -20.08 21.53
CA ARG A 351 22.86 -19.30 21.72
C ARG A 351 23.97 -20.18 22.27
N PRO A 352 25.23 -19.94 21.88
CA PRO A 352 26.39 -20.75 22.36
C PRO A 352 26.57 -20.67 23.86
N VAL A 353 26.20 -19.57 24.49
CA VAL A 353 26.20 -19.33 25.92
C VAL A 353 24.82 -18.84 26.32
N VAL A 354 24.05 -19.68 26.95
CA VAL A 354 22.75 -19.31 27.50
C VAL A 354 22.99 -18.81 28.92
N LYS A 355 22.59 -17.55 29.18
CA LYS A 355 22.57 -17.00 30.55
C LYS A 355 21.33 -17.52 31.28
N ASP A 356 21.32 -17.32 32.58
CA ASP A 356 20.16 -17.61 33.42
C ASP A 356 18.89 -16.99 32.83
N PHE A 357 17.84 -17.78 32.69
CA PHE A 357 16.56 -17.33 32.20
C PHE A 357 15.40 -17.96 32.97
N CYS A 358 14.24 -17.32 32.86
CA CYS A 358 13.03 -17.79 33.51
C CYS A 358 11.87 -17.78 32.53
N VAL A 359 11.15 -18.90 32.45
CA VAL A 359 9.87 -19.00 31.73
C VAL A 359 8.75 -19.13 32.74
N MET A 360 7.71 -18.30 32.61
CA MET A 360 6.51 -18.37 33.44
C MET A 360 5.31 -18.62 32.55
N LEU A 361 4.47 -19.58 32.94
CA LEU A 361 3.13 -19.79 32.41
C LEU A 361 2.11 -19.26 33.44
N VAL A 362 1.24 -18.37 32.97
CA VAL A 362 0.23 -17.71 33.77
C VAL A 362 -1.15 -18.09 33.23
N ASP A 363 -2.07 -18.49 34.13
CA ASP A 363 -3.43 -18.84 33.78
C ASP A 363 -4.43 -18.14 34.71
N ILE A 364 -5.49 -17.60 34.11
CA ILE A 364 -6.55 -16.90 34.86
C ILE A 364 -7.49 -17.91 35.51
N ASN A 365 -7.55 -17.89 36.80
CA ASN A 365 -8.40 -18.83 37.54
C ASN A 365 -9.89 -18.60 37.23
N GLN A 366 -10.62 -19.69 37.03
CA GLN A 366 -12.07 -19.71 36.80
C GLN A 366 -12.53 -18.85 35.57
N PHE A 367 -11.70 -18.56 34.60
CA PHE A 367 -12.03 -17.73 33.43
C PHE A 367 -13.25 -18.28 32.65
N LYS A 368 -13.39 -19.60 32.54
CA LYS A 368 -14.57 -20.24 31.91
C LYS A 368 -15.86 -19.88 32.61
N ARG A 369 -15.85 -19.75 33.97
CA ARG A 369 -17.00 -19.30 34.73
C ARG A 369 -17.38 -17.86 34.42
N ILE A 370 -16.39 -16.98 34.28
CA ILE A 370 -16.60 -15.57 33.85
C ILE A 370 -17.32 -15.53 32.52
N ASN A 371 -16.79 -16.28 31.51
CA ASN A 371 -17.43 -16.34 30.20
C ASN A 371 -18.86 -16.87 30.24
N ALA A 372 -19.12 -17.91 31.06
CA ALA A 372 -20.44 -18.51 31.18
C ALA A 372 -21.44 -17.57 31.87
N GLN A 373 -20.99 -16.82 32.89
CA GLN A 373 -21.86 -15.96 33.70
C GLN A 373 -22.09 -14.57 33.09
N TRP A 374 -21.04 -13.97 32.50
CA TRP A 374 -21.03 -12.57 32.02
C TRP A 374 -20.88 -12.43 30.50
N GLY A 375 -20.67 -13.56 29.79
CA GLY A 375 -20.50 -13.60 28.34
C GLY A 375 -19.08 -13.27 27.89
N HIS A 376 -18.75 -13.71 26.66
CA HIS A 376 -17.41 -13.58 26.07
C HIS A 376 -16.90 -12.13 26.00
N ARG A 377 -17.77 -11.14 25.84
CA ARG A 377 -17.37 -9.74 25.81
C ARG A 377 -16.79 -9.24 27.14
N VAL A 378 -17.30 -9.74 28.25
CA VAL A 378 -16.76 -9.41 29.57
C VAL A 378 -15.45 -10.16 29.75
N GLY A 379 -15.38 -11.43 29.34
CA GLY A 379 -14.13 -12.19 29.32
C GLY A 379 -13.02 -11.50 28.52
N ASP A 380 -13.32 -10.95 27.36
CA ASP A 380 -12.33 -10.19 26.55
C ASP A 380 -11.80 -8.96 27.32
N LYS A 381 -12.65 -8.24 28.05
CA LYS A 381 -12.24 -7.12 28.90
C LYS A 381 -11.36 -7.57 30.07
N VAL A 382 -11.71 -8.69 30.68
CA VAL A 382 -10.92 -9.31 31.76
C VAL A 382 -9.53 -9.66 31.25
N LEU A 383 -9.40 -10.28 30.06
CA LEU A 383 -8.11 -10.59 29.46
C LEU A 383 -7.26 -9.35 29.25
N VAL A 384 -7.81 -8.27 28.69
CA VAL A 384 -7.10 -7.00 28.47
C VAL A 384 -6.68 -6.37 29.79
N SER A 385 -7.58 -6.35 30.79
CA SER A 385 -7.29 -5.78 32.13
C SER A 385 -6.16 -6.52 32.84
N ILE A 386 -6.17 -7.86 32.79
CA ILE A 386 -5.11 -8.67 33.41
C ILE A 386 -3.77 -8.47 32.72
N VAL A 387 -3.76 -8.39 31.38
CA VAL A 387 -2.55 -8.08 30.63
C VAL A 387 -1.96 -6.73 31.05
N ASP A 388 -2.81 -5.71 31.19
CA ASP A 388 -2.38 -4.37 31.63
C ASP A 388 -1.75 -4.40 33.03
N ILE A 389 -2.33 -5.16 33.97
CA ILE A 389 -1.76 -5.35 35.30
C ILE A 389 -0.43 -6.09 35.25
N ILE A 390 -0.31 -7.14 34.44
CA ILE A 390 0.93 -7.90 34.30
C ILE A 390 2.01 -7.03 33.69
N GLN A 391 1.71 -6.27 32.65
CA GLN A 391 2.67 -5.37 31.99
C GLN A 391 3.26 -4.32 32.95
N GLN A 392 2.46 -3.80 33.89
CA GLN A 392 2.96 -2.89 34.94
C GLN A 392 3.89 -3.57 35.94
N SER A 393 3.93 -4.89 35.96
CA SER A 393 4.74 -5.70 36.87
C SER A 393 6.04 -6.23 36.26
N ILE A 394 6.30 -5.97 34.98
CA ILE A 394 7.46 -6.47 34.24
C ILE A 394 8.22 -5.30 33.59
N ARG A 395 9.43 -5.57 33.07
CA ARG A 395 10.23 -4.59 32.33
C ARG A 395 9.81 -4.50 30.87
N PRO A 396 10.09 -3.38 30.19
CA PRO A 396 9.79 -3.24 28.76
C PRO A 396 10.46 -4.29 27.86
N ASP A 397 11.64 -4.80 28.27
CA ASP A 397 12.42 -5.79 27.51
C ASP A 397 11.97 -7.24 27.81
N ASP A 398 11.15 -7.47 28.84
CA ASP A 398 10.60 -8.78 29.14
C ASP A 398 9.52 -9.14 28.11
N ILE A 399 9.46 -10.41 27.72
CA ILE A 399 8.48 -10.88 26.75
C ILE A 399 7.23 -11.35 27.48
N LEU A 400 6.08 -10.73 27.16
CA LEU A 400 4.76 -11.18 27.57
C LEU A 400 3.97 -11.56 26.30
N ALA A 401 3.46 -12.78 26.27
CA ALA A 401 2.72 -13.30 25.12
C ALA A 401 1.43 -14.02 25.56
N ARG A 402 0.42 -13.98 24.70
CA ARG A 402 -0.77 -14.83 24.86
C ARG A 402 -0.54 -16.13 24.12
N LEU A 403 -0.60 -17.26 24.83
CA LEU A 403 -0.32 -18.56 24.25
C LEU A 403 -1.59 -19.23 23.73
N GLU A 404 -2.65 -19.23 24.54
CA GLU A 404 -3.93 -19.85 24.20
C GLU A 404 -5.00 -19.39 25.21
N GLY A 405 -6.20 -19.03 24.73
CA GLY A 405 -7.34 -18.70 25.57
C GLY A 405 -7.01 -17.71 26.70
N GLU A 406 -6.96 -18.21 27.93
CA GLU A 406 -6.63 -17.50 29.16
C GLU A 406 -5.19 -17.72 29.66
N VAL A 407 -4.34 -18.37 28.84
CA VAL A 407 -2.95 -18.71 29.20
C VAL A 407 -1.98 -17.73 28.58
N PHE A 408 -1.09 -17.19 29.41
CA PHE A 408 -0.02 -16.29 29.02
C PHE A 408 1.35 -16.90 29.29
N GLY A 409 2.33 -16.57 28.46
CA GLY A 409 3.73 -16.93 28.62
C GLY A 409 4.58 -15.69 28.84
N LEU A 410 5.48 -15.76 29.79
CA LEU A 410 6.50 -14.73 29.99
C LEU A 410 7.90 -15.35 29.88
N LEU A 411 8.82 -14.60 29.27
CA LEU A 411 10.23 -14.95 29.18
C LEU A 411 11.05 -13.81 29.74
N PHE A 412 11.87 -14.12 30.72
CA PHE A 412 12.80 -13.22 31.38
C PHE A 412 14.22 -13.70 31.14
N THR A 413 15.10 -12.78 30.89
CA THR A 413 16.55 -13.02 30.80
C THR A 413 17.28 -12.27 31.90
N GLU A 414 18.44 -12.81 32.32
CA GLU A 414 19.30 -12.18 33.33
C GLU A 414 18.61 -11.95 34.68
N LEU A 415 17.87 -12.97 35.15
CA LEU A 415 17.20 -13.00 36.45
C LEU A 415 17.74 -14.17 37.29
N ASN A 416 17.88 -13.97 38.60
CA ASN A 416 18.08 -15.09 39.51
C ASN A 416 16.73 -15.64 40.00
N SER A 417 16.73 -16.85 40.59
CA SER A 417 15.54 -17.55 41.07
C SER A 417 14.75 -16.75 42.12
N ALA A 418 15.44 -16.04 43.02
CA ALA A 418 14.79 -15.22 44.04
C ALA A 418 14.06 -14.01 43.41
N GLN A 419 14.67 -13.36 42.42
CA GLN A 419 14.03 -12.27 41.69
C GLN A 419 12.82 -12.77 40.88
N ALA A 420 12.93 -13.93 40.22
CA ALA A 420 11.82 -14.54 39.49
C ALA A 420 10.62 -14.78 40.41
N LYS A 421 10.85 -15.30 41.63
CA LYS A 421 9.80 -15.49 42.64
C LYS A 421 9.14 -14.18 43.08
N ILE A 422 9.93 -13.13 43.30
CA ILE A 422 9.42 -11.80 43.68
C ILE A 422 8.52 -11.22 42.57
N ILE A 423 8.94 -11.33 41.32
CA ILE A 423 8.17 -10.83 40.16
C ILE A 423 6.86 -11.62 40.03
N ALA A 424 6.91 -12.94 40.09
CA ALA A 424 5.72 -13.80 39.98
C ALA A 424 4.71 -13.50 41.12
N GLU A 425 5.17 -13.40 42.38
CA GLU A 425 4.30 -13.06 43.50
C GLU A 425 3.75 -11.63 43.41
N ARG A 426 4.54 -10.68 42.89
CA ARG A 426 4.05 -9.32 42.60
C ARG A 426 2.94 -9.32 41.55
N MET A 427 3.10 -10.02 40.46
CA MET A 427 2.06 -10.15 39.43
C MET A 427 0.79 -10.78 40.04
N ARG A 428 0.92 -11.91 40.75
CA ARG A 428 -0.20 -12.59 41.38
C ARG A 428 -0.97 -11.66 42.30
N LYS A 429 -0.25 -11.00 43.24
CA LYS A 429 -0.87 -10.08 44.23
C LYS A 429 -1.48 -8.85 43.57
N ASN A 430 -0.83 -8.28 42.55
CA ASN A 430 -1.37 -7.13 41.83
C ASN A 430 -2.66 -7.48 41.08
N VAL A 431 -2.78 -8.65 40.45
CA VAL A 431 -4.03 -9.09 39.85
C VAL A 431 -5.11 -9.25 40.90
N GLU A 432 -4.85 -9.95 42.01
CA GLU A 432 -5.80 -10.17 43.11
C GLU A 432 -6.29 -8.83 43.71
N LEU A 433 -5.38 -7.91 44.05
CA LEU A 433 -5.72 -6.65 44.68
C LEU A 433 -6.41 -5.66 43.76
N LEU A 434 -5.86 -5.45 42.54
CA LEU A 434 -6.35 -4.41 41.62
C LEU A 434 -7.70 -4.78 40.98
N THR A 435 -8.00 -6.06 40.87
CA THR A 435 -9.31 -6.51 40.38
C THR A 435 -10.36 -6.57 41.50
N GLY A 436 -9.93 -6.62 42.78
CA GLY A 436 -10.86 -6.68 43.94
C GLY A 436 -11.33 -5.31 44.45
N PHE A 437 -10.48 -4.30 44.40
CA PHE A 437 -10.73 -3.02 45.08
C PHE A 437 -10.78 -1.79 44.17
N SER A 438 -10.58 -1.93 42.90
CA SER A 438 -10.40 -0.78 41.99
C SER A 438 -11.46 -0.78 40.90
N ASN A 439 -12.25 0.30 40.82
CA ASN A 439 -13.08 0.60 39.65
C ASN A 439 -12.26 0.97 38.40
N ARG A 440 -10.93 0.86 38.47
CA ARG A 440 -10.01 1.19 37.37
C ARG A 440 -10.07 0.15 36.25
N TYR A 441 -10.30 -1.11 36.61
CA TYR A 441 -10.35 -2.22 35.66
C TYR A 441 -11.81 -2.68 35.52
N ASP A 442 -12.26 -2.80 34.25
CA ASP A 442 -13.64 -3.18 33.92
C ASP A 442 -13.80 -4.72 34.05
N VAL A 443 -13.65 -5.23 35.28
CA VAL A 443 -13.81 -6.66 35.65
C VAL A 443 -15.01 -6.85 36.55
N PRO A 444 -15.81 -7.92 36.36
CA PRO A 444 -17.07 -8.10 37.06
C PRO A 444 -16.91 -8.55 38.52
N GLU A 445 -15.79 -9.16 38.86
CA GLU A 445 -15.45 -9.67 40.19
C GLU A 445 -13.93 -9.75 40.37
N GLN A 446 -13.48 -10.02 41.60
CA GLN A 446 -12.06 -10.22 41.88
C GLN A 446 -11.51 -11.42 41.13
N MET A 447 -10.43 -11.16 40.38
CA MET A 447 -9.74 -12.18 39.58
C MET A 447 -8.44 -12.60 40.27
N THR A 448 -8.06 -13.85 40.05
CA THR A 448 -6.79 -14.40 40.52
C THR A 448 -6.09 -15.15 39.38
N ILE A 449 -4.78 -15.28 39.47
CA ILE A 449 -3.97 -16.02 38.51
C ILE A 449 -3.15 -17.10 39.23
N SER A 450 -2.90 -18.20 38.52
CA SER A 450 -1.93 -19.23 38.93
C SER A 450 -0.71 -19.14 38.03
N ILE A 451 0.49 -19.30 38.60
CA ILE A 451 1.74 -19.10 37.90
C ILE A 451 2.61 -20.33 38.09
N GLY A 452 2.96 -20.99 36.97
CA GLY A 452 4.00 -22.03 36.92
C GLY A 452 5.29 -21.45 36.35
N THR A 453 6.37 -21.56 37.08
CA THR A 453 7.66 -20.92 36.73
C THR A 453 8.74 -21.99 36.56
N VAL A 454 9.53 -21.90 35.52
CA VAL A 454 10.76 -22.66 35.34
C VAL A 454 11.94 -21.70 35.34
N PHE A 455 12.90 -21.99 36.17
CA PHE A 455 14.18 -21.28 36.22
C PHE A 455 15.28 -22.22 35.70
N SER A 456 16.11 -21.75 34.75
CA SER A 456 17.23 -22.47 34.20
C SER A 456 18.55 -21.70 34.37
N THR A 457 19.60 -22.43 34.76
CA THR A 457 20.97 -21.88 34.92
C THR A 457 21.80 -21.97 33.62
N GLY A 458 21.18 -22.11 32.46
CA GLY A 458 21.85 -21.99 31.18
C GLY A 458 22.30 -23.29 30.51
N ASP A 459 22.21 -24.44 31.17
CA ASP A 459 22.63 -25.73 30.62
C ASP A 459 21.58 -26.42 29.74
N THR A 460 20.41 -25.82 29.61
CA THR A 460 19.28 -26.41 28.92
C THR A 460 19.13 -25.87 27.51
N HIS A 461 19.19 -26.75 26.52
CA HIS A 461 18.98 -26.42 25.08
C HIS A 461 17.69 -27.01 24.51
N ASN A 462 16.79 -27.56 25.36
CA ASN A 462 15.56 -28.22 24.92
C ASN A 462 14.29 -27.46 25.34
N ILE A 463 13.67 -26.78 24.37
CA ILE A 463 12.44 -26.01 24.58
C ILE A 463 11.29 -26.90 25.11
N SER A 464 11.19 -28.16 24.65
CA SER A 464 10.12 -29.06 25.07
C SER A 464 10.23 -29.37 26.58
N LEU A 465 11.44 -29.52 27.10
CA LEU A 465 11.69 -29.73 28.54
C LEU A 465 11.25 -28.50 29.33
N VAL A 466 11.71 -27.31 28.91
CA VAL A 466 11.35 -26.05 29.57
C VAL A 466 9.83 -25.87 29.66
N MET A 467 9.13 -26.06 28.54
CA MET A 467 7.68 -25.90 28.47
C MET A 467 6.94 -26.97 29.27
N THR A 468 7.42 -28.21 29.25
CA THR A 468 6.80 -29.30 30.02
C THR A 468 6.92 -29.07 31.52
N GLU A 469 8.07 -28.61 32.01
CA GLU A 469 8.27 -28.31 33.41
C GLU A 469 7.48 -27.06 33.86
N ALA A 470 7.38 -26.04 32.99
CA ALA A 470 6.54 -24.89 33.26
C ALA A 470 5.03 -25.25 33.38
N ASP A 471 4.58 -26.14 32.52
CA ASP A 471 3.20 -26.64 32.51
C ASP A 471 2.93 -27.56 33.74
N LYS A 472 3.89 -28.37 34.17
CA LYS A 472 3.81 -29.12 35.42
C LYS A 472 3.68 -28.20 36.63
N ALA A 473 4.53 -27.20 36.74
CA ALA A 473 4.48 -26.22 37.82
C ALA A 473 3.13 -25.45 37.83
N LEU A 474 2.60 -25.09 36.65
CA LEU A 474 1.30 -24.44 36.54
C LEU A 474 0.15 -25.37 36.99
N ARG A 475 0.18 -26.63 36.58
CA ARG A 475 -0.81 -27.63 37.02
C ARG A 475 -0.73 -27.86 38.52
N GLU A 476 0.43 -27.91 39.12
CA GLU A 476 0.65 -28.01 40.58
C GLU A 476 0.05 -26.80 41.29
N ALA A 477 0.32 -25.57 40.80
CA ALA A 477 -0.29 -24.35 41.35
C ALA A 477 -1.83 -24.38 41.32
N LYS A 478 -2.42 -24.92 40.27
CA LYS A 478 -3.89 -25.08 40.14
C LYS A 478 -4.44 -26.18 41.04
N SER A 479 -3.75 -27.33 41.15
CA SER A 479 -4.21 -28.46 41.98
C SER A 479 -4.20 -28.15 43.48
N GLU A 480 -3.31 -27.25 43.90
CA GLU A 480 -3.25 -26.77 45.28
C GLU A 480 -4.24 -25.65 45.61
N GLY A 481 -5.26 -25.44 44.79
CA GLY A 481 -6.33 -24.49 45.01
C GLY A 481 -6.23 -23.19 44.20
N GLY A 482 -5.23 -23.06 43.36
CA GLY A 482 -5.00 -21.86 42.52
C GLY A 482 -4.48 -20.64 43.31
N ASN A 483 -4.38 -19.49 42.65
CA ASN A 483 -3.84 -18.24 43.21
C ASN A 483 -2.47 -18.42 43.89
N LYS A 484 -1.58 -19.16 43.23
CA LYS A 484 -0.26 -19.57 43.73
C LYS A 484 0.81 -19.47 42.67
N VAL A 485 2.06 -19.41 43.13
CA VAL A 485 3.27 -19.48 42.32
C VAL A 485 4.04 -20.75 42.69
N ILE A 486 4.27 -21.61 41.73
CA ILE A 486 5.15 -22.80 41.87
C ILE A 486 6.38 -22.60 40.97
N ILE A 487 7.56 -22.96 41.49
CA ILE A 487 8.84 -22.79 40.79
C ILE A 487 9.53 -24.15 40.70
N HIS A 488 9.86 -24.53 39.47
CA HIS A 488 10.74 -25.67 39.18
C HIS A 488 12.11 -25.17 38.72
N HIS A 489 13.15 -25.94 38.97
CA HIS A 489 14.53 -25.70 38.53
C HIS A 489 14.96 -26.79 37.56
N ILE A 490 15.60 -26.40 36.45
CA ILE A 490 16.15 -27.31 35.45
C ILE A 490 17.56 -26.89 35.07
#